data_c5a7b8cfaceec4009716a184031007d1
#
_entry.id   c5a7b8cfaceec4009716a184031007d1
#
_cell.length_a   1.000
_cell.length_b   1.000
_cell.length_c   1.000
_cell.angle_alpha   90.00
_cell.angle_beta   90.00
_cell.angle_gamma   90.00
#
_symmetry.space_group_name_H-M   'P 1'
#
loop_
_entity.id
_entity.type
_entity.pdbx_description
1 polymer ?
#
loop_
_entity_poly.entity_id
_entity_poly.type
_entity_poly.pdbx_seq_one_letter_code
_entity_poly.pdbx_strand_id
1 'polypeptide(L)'
;MHEIVTLQLGQRANYLATHFWNLQESYFTYDGTEQSPVNHDVHFRPGYGADGSETYTPRTLIYDLKGGFGTLRRYNALYELGEDSAAGQGLWDGREVVQKQAPITQSEYQKSLDLGTPAPRLTSESVRYWSDYNRVFYHPKSIVQLNEYELNSQTMPFEDWNVGEELFNDLDKEHDLLDRDLRPLIEECDHLRALQLFAGSDDAWGGFTAQYMERLRDEFGKKSIWVWAIEDGTKTQRHHQFKRDTNKARSLYSISQQASLYVPIIDLPHKLPGYLEVDRQSEWQKTALIASAIETVTLPSRLKPYQYFEAALAGEDGTHTIFELQSSINKINVGHTKQSSNEDEQTKAETEFDIDFTYDGEDKGAHIFNQVQVSRGEEPESASESAQDQDIGHLRKLRLYNSESMLQSFHTPLSMPILDSFPHGMFGPQEGGLNVFTALTASTRTAQRIKAISGTAARLVSVDEREAIVNGLGEIREFYETGWSSGSDEEDD
;
A
#
# COMPACT_ATOMS: atom_id res chain seq x y z
N MET A 1 -19.94 -3.52 -11.84
CA MET A 1 -18.49 -3.60 -11.66
C MET A 1 -18.13 -2.74 -10.46
N HIS A 2 -17.00 -2.98 -9.79
CA HIS A 2 -16.63 -2.25 -8.57
C HIS A 2 -15.17 -1.82 -8.70
N GLU A 3 -14.96 -0.80 -9.56
CA GLU A 3 -13.64 -0.35 -9.96
C GLU A 3 -12.92 0.37 -8.83
N ILE A 4 -11.61 0.19 -8.78
CA ILE A 4 -10.69 0.85 -7.87
C ILE A 4 -9.65 1.59 -8.71
N VAL A 5 -9.52 2.89 -8.50
CA VAL A 5 -8.48 3.70 -9.12
C VAL A 5 -7.34 3.90 -8.13
N THR A 6 -6.12 3.67 -8.58
CA THR A 6 -4.92 3.73 -7.73
C THR A 6 -4.08 4.97 -8.07
N LEU A 7 -3.69 5.72 -7.06
CA LEU A 7 -2.73 6.82 -7.16
C LEU A 7 -1.40 6.38 -6.55
N GLN A 8 -0.31 6.65 -7.24
CA GLN A 8 1.05 6.31 -6.81
C GLN A 8 1.84 7.60 -6.72
N LEU A 9 2.33 7.95 -5.54
CA LEU A 9 2.95 9.24 -5.24
C LEU A 9 4.39 9.03 -4.78
N GLY A 10 5.33 9.15 -5.71
CA GLY A 10 6.78 9.10 -5.49
C GLY A 10 7.42 7.71 -5.57
N GLN A 11 8.74 7.68 -5.46
CA GLN A 11 9.58 6.52 -5.73
C GLN A 11 9.20 5.27 -4.91
N ARG A 12 9.11 5.38 -3.59
CA ARG A 12 8.77 4.22 -2.73
C ARG A 12 7.39 3.65 -3.07
N ALA A 13 6.43 4.52 -3.34
CA ALA A 13 5.10 4.14 -3.79
C ALA A 13 5.15 3.41 -5.14
N ASN A 14 5.97 3.89 -6.06
CA ASN A 14 6.13 3.29 -7.39
C ASN A 14 6.83 1.93 -7.34
N TYR A 15 7.85 1.74 -6.48
CA TYR A 15 8.44 0.42 -6.23
C TYR A 15 7.39 -0.55 -5.67
N LEU A 16 6.64 -0.15 -4.66
CA LEU A 16 5.57 -0.98 -4.09
C LEU A 16 4.50 -1.33 -5.13
N ALA A 17 4.00 -0.31 -5.83
CA ALA A 17 2.95 -0.48 -6.82
C ALA A 17 3.37 -1.35 -8.01
N THR A 18 4.64 -1.32 -8.41
CA THR A 18 5.14 -2.19 -9.48
C THR A 18 5.01 -3.67 -9.10
N HIS A 19 5.36 -4.04 -7.86
CA HIS A 19 5.10 -5.40 -7.38
C HIS A 19 3.62 -5.74 -7.35
N PHE A 20 2.79 -4.81 -6.88
CA PHE A 20 1.34 -4.98 -6.84
C PHE A 20 0.77 -5.22 -8.27
N TRP A 21 1.16 -4.40 -9.24
CA TRP A 21 0.68 -4.54 -10.63
C TRP A 21 1.18 -5.80 -11.31
N ASN A 22 2.42 -6.18 -11.09
CA ASN A 22 2.96 -7.44 -11.62
C ASN A 22 2.19 -8.65 -11.06
N LEU A 23 1.80 -8.62 -9.78
CA LEU A 23 0.94 -9.66 -9.19
C LEU A 23 -0.46 -9.64 -9.81
N GLN A 24 -1.07 -8.47 -10.01
CA GLN A 24 -2.38 -8.38 -10.65
C GLN A 24 -2.34 -8.92 -12.09
N GLU A 25 -1.27 -8.62 -12.85
CA GLU A 25 -1.07 -9.12 -14.21
C GLU A 25 -0.96 -10.65 -14.24
N SER A 26 -0.29 -11.24 -13.27
CA SER A 26 -0.06 -12.69 -13.22
C SER A 26 -1.33 -13.53 -13.05
N TYR A 27 -2.45 -12.94 -12.65
CA TYR A 27 -3.74 -13.63 -12.53
C TYR A 27 -4.53 -13.69 -13.84
N PHE A 28 -4.09 -13.03 -14.91
CA PHE A 28 -4.71 -13.16 -16.22
C PHE A 28 -4.50 -14.57 -16.78
N THR A 29 -5.57 -15.16 -17.27
CA THR A 29 -5.54 -16.46 -17.97
C THR A 29 -5.73 -16.21 -19.46
N TYR A 30 -4.70 -16.49 -20.25
CA TYR A 30 -4.69 -16.21 -21.69
C TYR A 30 -5.24 -17.39 -22.51
N ASP A 31 -5.29 -18.57 -21.93
CA ASP A 31 -5.63 -19.82 -22.65
C ASP A 31 -7.14 -20.05 -22.84
N GLY A 32 -7.97 -19.24 -22.21
CA GLY A 32 -9.44 -19.34 -22.30
C GLY A 32 -10.05 -20.64 -21.74
N THR A 33 -9.23 -21.53 -21.16
CA THR A 33 -9.66 -22.83 -20.62
C THR A 33 -10.19 -22.74 -19.20
N GLU A 34 -9.65 -21.83 -18.41
CA GLU A 34 -10.06 -21.61 -17.02
C GLU A 34 -10.36 -20.12 -16.79
N GLN A 35 -11.45 -19.84 -16.10
CA GLN A 35 -11.72 -18.46 -15.67
C GLN A 35 -10.89 -18.13 -14.43
N SER A 36 -10.18 -17.01 -14.48
CA SER A 36 -9.50 -16.48 -13.30
C SER A 36 -10.50 -16.27 -12.16
N PRO A 37 -10.16 -16.67 -10.91
CA PRO A 37 -10.97 -16.35 -9.75
C PRO A 37 -10.97 -14.85 -9.45
N VAL A 38 -9.94 -14.13 -9.94
CA VAL A 38 -9.78 -12.68 -9.79
C VAL A 38 -10.52 -11.94 -10.88
N ASN A 39 -11.30 -10.94 -10.52
CA ASN A 39 -11.91 -10.03 -11.48
C ASN A 39 -10.95 -8.89 -11.84
N HIS A 40 -10.44 -8.93 -13.06
CA HIS A 40 -9.46 -7.96 -13.55
C HIS A 40 -10.05 -6.56 -13.75
N ASP A 41 -11.36 -6.44 -14.08
CA ASP A 41 -12.03 -5.16 -14.34
C ASP A 41 -11.99 -4.21 -13.12
N VAL A 42 -11.75 -4.76 -11.92
CA VAL A 42 -11.59 -3.95 -10.71
C VAL A 42 -10.40 -3.01 -10.82
N HIS A 43 -9.28 -3.50 -11.33
CA HIS A 43 -8.02 -2.77 -11.37
C HIS A 43 -7.52 -2.44 -12.78
N PHE A 44 -8.05 -3.10 -13.80
CA PHE A 44 -7.64 -2.86 -15.20
C PHE A 44 -8.78 -2.24 -16.01
N ARG A 45 -8.39 -1.40 -16.93
CA ARG A 45 -9.29 -0.82 -17.92
C ARG A 45 -9.09 -1.53 -19.26
N PRO A 46 -10.15 -1.96 -19.92
CA PRO A 46 -10.05 -2.40 -21.30
C PRO A 46 -9.80 -1.19 -22.20
N GLY A 47 -9.09 -1.41 -23.28
CA GLY A 47 -8.78 -0.40 -24.29
C GLY A 47 -8.41 -1.05 -25.61
N TYR A 48 -8.01 -0.23 -26.57
CA TYR A 48 -7.52 -0.68 -27.85
C TYR A 48 -6.11 -0.16 -28.09
N GLY A 49 -5.22 -1.02 -28.51
CA GLY A 49 -3.90 -0.67 -28.98
C GLY A 49 -3.91 0.07 -30.32
N ALA A 50 -2.78 0.60 -30.72
CA ALA A 50 -2.63 1.27 -32.01
C ALA A 50 -2.92 0.34 -33.22
N ASP A 51 -2.74 -0.96 -33.03
CA ASP A 51 -3.03 -2.02 -34.01
C ASP A 51 -4.49 -2.50 -33.98
N GLY A 52 -5.32 -1.95 -33.06
CA GLY A 52 -6.72 -2.34 -32.85
C GLY A 52 -6.91 -3.59 -32.01
N SER A 53 -5.85 -4.15 -31.41
CA SER A 53 -5.95 -5.24 -30.45
C SER A 53 -6.56 -4.78 -29.13
N GLU A 54 -7.29 -5.65 -28.46
CA GLU A 54 -7.75 -5.38 -27.08
C GLU A 54 -6.58 -5.34 -26.13
N THR A 55 -6.56 -4.31 -25.28
CA THR A 55 -5.51 -4.08 -24.29
C THR A 55 -6.10 -3.89 -22.91
N TYR A 56 -5.35 -4.30 -21.90
CA TYR A 56 -5.71 -4.11 -20.50
C TYR A 56 -4.59 -3.33 -19.81
N THR A 57 -4.90 -2.11 -19.37
CA THR A 57 -3.94 -1.27 -18.65
C THR A 57 -4.44 -0.97 -17.24
N PRO A 58 -3.53 -0.85 -16.23
CA PRO A 58 -3.93 -0.53 -14.88
C PRO A 58 -4.73 0.78 -14.77
N ARG A 59 -5.76 0.79 -13.92
CA ARG A 59 -6.49 2.01 -13.54
C ARG A 59 -5.64 2.78 -12.52
N THR A 60 -4.58 3.41 -12.98
CA THR A 60 -3.62 4.07 -12.10
C THR A 60 -3.18 5.42 -12.63
N LEU A 61 -2.84 6.30 -11.69
CA LEU A 61 -2.21 7.58 -11.92
C LEU A 61 -0.90 7.62 -11.14
N ILE A 62 0.20 7.88 -11.84
CA ILE A 62 1.56 7.79 -11.32
C ILE A 62 2.20 9.16 -11.35
N TYR A 63 2.47 9.71 -10.17
CA TYR A 63 3.26 10.93 -10.01
C TYR A 63 4.68 10.58 -9.59
N ASP A 64 5.65 11.17 -10.27
CA ASP A 64 7.04 11.09 -9.86
C ASP A 64 7.82 12.32 -10.29
N LEU A 65 8.95 12.56 -9.64
CA LEU A 65 9.84 13.65 -9.95
C LEU A 65 10.58 13.41 -11.27
N LYS A 66 11.16 14.46 -11.83
CA LYS A 66 12.03 14.37 -12.98
C LYS A 66 13.18 13.36 -12.73
N GLY A 67 13.32 12.37 -13.62
CA GLY A 67 14.28 11.27 -13.49
C GLY A 67 13.77 10.07 -12.70
N GLY A 68 12.56 10.14 -12.08
CA GLY A 68 12.01 9.05 -11.28
C GLY A 68 11.46 7.88 -12.08
N PHE A 69 11.08 8.10 -13.33
CA PHE A 69 10.51 7.05 -14.20
C PHE A 69 11.55 6.09 -14.78
N GLY A 70 12.86 6.36 -14.65
CA GLY A 70 13.90 5.50 -15.12
C GLY A 70 13.80 5.21 -16.62
N THR A 71 13.65 3.93 -16.98
CA THR A 71 13.56 3.47 -18.37
C THR A 71 12.13 3.44 -18.93
N LEU A 72 11.12 3.75 -18.11
CA LEU A 72 9.72 3.72 -18.53
C LEU A 72 9.47 4.73 -19.65
N ARG A 73 8.86 4.27 -20.74
CA ARG A 73 8.43 5.12 -21.85
C ARG A 73 6.99 5.53 -21.63
N ARG A 74 6.70 6.82 -21.81
CA ARG A 74 5.31 7.33 -21.75
C ARG A 74 4.46 6.71 -22.87
N TYR A 75 5.02 6.63 -24.07
CA TYR A 75 4.44 5.92 -25.19
C TYR A 75 5.14 4.57 -25.32
N ASN A 76 4.43 3.51 -25.09
CA ASN A 76 4.91 2.13 -25.15
C ASN A 76 4.38 1.44 -26.41
N ALA A 77 4.75 0.18 -26.61
CA ALA A 77 4.40 -0.58 -27.81
C ALA A 77 2.88 -0.64 -28.12
N LEU A 78 2.00 -0.47 -27.14
CA LEU A 78 0.55 -0.45 -27.36
C LEU A 78 0.06 0.86 -28.02
N TYR A 79 0.82 1.96 -27.90
CA TYR A 79 0.40 3.31 -28.30
C TYR A 79 1.38 3.96 -29.29
N GLU A 80 2.47 3.28 -29.67
CA GLU A 80 3.37 3.77 -30.71
C GLU A 80 2.68 3.65 -32.07
N LEU A 81 2.26 4.80 -32.61
CA LEU A 81 2.01 4.96 -34.02
C LEU A 81 3.37 5.01 -34.72
N GLY A 82 3.66 4.08 -35.64
CA GLY A 82 4.95 3.84 -36.28
C GLY A 82 5.83 5.08 -36.50
N GLU A 83 7.13 4.88 -36.64
CA GLU A 83 8.22 5.89 -36.54
C GLU A 83 8.05 7.22 -37.30
N ASP A 84 7.01 7.38 -38.13
CA ASP A 84 6.83 8.53 -39.01
C ASP A 84 6.08 9.73 -38.39
N SER A 85 5.60 9.64 -37.15
CA SER A 85 4.80 10.73 -36.57
C SER A 85 5.54 11.60 -35.52
N ALA A 86 6.82 11.44 -35.35
CA ALA A 86 7.57 12.02 -34.22
C ALA A 86 8.26 13.36 -34.51
N ALA A 87 8.10 13.97 -35.61
CA ALA A 87 8.61 15.34 -35.81
C ALA A 87 7.43 16.30 -35.80
N GLY A 88 7.06 16.78 -34.60
CA GLY A 88 6.26 18.01 -34.49
C GLY A 88 7.03 19.11 -35.21
N GLN A 89 6.71 19.34 -36.47
CA GLN A 89 7.15 20.55 -37.15
C GLN A 89 6.47 21.70 -36.42
N GLY A 90 7.24 22.35 -35.54
CA GLY A 90 6.83 23.63 -35.00
C GLY A 90 6.50 24.58 -36.18
N LEU A 91 5.53 25.42 -35.98
CA LEU A 91 5.13 26.46 -36.98
C LEU A 91 6.24 27.50 -37.24
N TRP A 92 7.47 27.25 -36.80
CA TRP A 92 8.59 28.16 -36.97
C TRP A 92 9.57 27.66 -38.02
N ASP A 93 9.82 28.48 -39.05
CA ASP A 93 10.76 28.19 -40.14
C ASP A 93 12.25 28.25 -39.74
N GLY A 94 12.56 28.39 -38.45
CA GLY A 94 13.92 28.40 -37.92
C GLY A 94 14.48 26.99 -37.68
N ARG A 95 15.81 26.90 -37.65
CA ARG A 95 16.50 25.65 -37.29
C ARG A 95 16.31 25.36 -35.80
N GLU A 96 15.50 24.39 -35.48
CA GLU A 96 15.38 23.92 -34.09
C GLU A 96 16.60 23.06 -33.72
N VAL A 97 17.24 23.41 -32.61
CA VAL A 97 18.28 22.57 -31.99
C VAL A 97 17.65 21.83 -30.82
N VAL A 98 17.21 20.61 -31.06
CA VAL A 98 16.66 19.77 -30.00
C VAL A 98 17.80 19.09 -29.28
N GLN A 99 18.13 19.54 -28.08
CA GLN A 99 19.10 18.86 -27.21
C GLN A 99 18.39 17.76 -26.42
N LYS A 100 18.47 16.52 -26.89
CA LYS A 100 17.94 15.34 -26.17
C LYS A 100 19.00 14.81 -25.24
N GLN A 101 18.64 14.55 -24.00
CA GLN A 101 19.47 13.75 -23.10
C GLN A 101 19.57 12.32 -23.64
N ALA A 102 20.70 11.65 -23.42
CA ALA A 102 20.85 10.26 -23.80
C ALA A 102 19.80 9.40 -23.06
N PRO A 103 19.03 8.56 -23.76
CA PRO A 103 18.03 7.71 -23.13
C PRO A 103 18.72 6.74 -22.15
N ILE A 104 18.11 6.52 -21.01
CA ILE A 104 18.55 5.51 -20.04
C ILE A 104 18.41 4.14 -20.70
N THR A 105 19.48 3.35 -20.69
CA THR A 105 19.45 2.01 -21.28
C THR A 105 18.53 1.08 -20.50
N GLN A 106 17.67 0.35 -21.19
CA GLN A 106 16.81 -0.67 -20.60
C GLN A 106 17.63 -1.73 -19.87
N SER A 107 17.05 -2.28 -18.77
CA SER A 107 17.61 -3.44 -18.08
C SER A 107 17.57 -4.68 -18.99
N GLU A 108 18.42 -5.66 -18.72
CA GLU A 108 18.40 -6.93 -19.45
C GLU A 108 17.05 -7.67 -19.24
N TYR A 109 16.43 -7.48 -18.10
CA TYR A 109 15.08 -8.01 -17.80
C TYR A 109 14.04 -7.41 -18.76
N GLN A 110 14.01 -6.09 -18.92
CA GLN A 110 13.08 -5.41 -19.83
C GLN A 110 13.32 -5.84 -21.29
N LYS A 111 14.58 -5.96 -21.71
CA LYS A 111 14.91 -6.45 -23.05
C LYS A 111 14.44 -7.89 -23.27
N SER A 112 14.52 -8.75 -22.24
CA SER A 112 14.04 -10.13 -22.35
C SER A 112 12.52 -10.20 -22.51
N LEU A 113 11.76 -9.33 -21.82
CA LEU A 113 10.32 -9.23 -21.99
C LEU A 113 9.94 -8.76 -23.41
N ASP A 114 10.63 -7.73 -23.94
CA ASP A 114 10.41 -7.22 -25.29
C ASP A 114 10.70 -8.28 -26.37
N LEU A 115 11.69 -9.14 -26.14
CA LEU A 115 12.10 -10.19 -27.08
C LEU A 115 11.37 -11.54 -26.87
N GLY A 116 10.57 -11.68 -25.81
CA GLY A 116 9.93 -12.95 -25.43
C GLY A 116 10.94 -14.04 -25.07
N THR A 117 12.14 -13.67 -24.59
CA THR A 117 13.18 -14.61 -24.16
C THR A 117 13.08 -14.85 -22.65
N PRO A 118 13.63 -15.97 -22.12
CA PRO A 118 13.61 -16.23 -20.70
C PRO A 118 14.23 -15.07 -19.91
N ALA A 119 13.52 -14.61 -18.88
CA ALA A 119 13.95 -13.48 -18.07
C ALA A 119 15.23 -13.81 -17.27
N PRO A 120 16.25 -12.93 -17.25
CA PRO A 120 17.40 -13.10 -16.41
C PRO A 120 17.01 -12.92 -14.95
N ARG A 121 17.75 -13.58 -14.04
CA ARG A 121 17.56 -13.42 -12.61
C ARG A 121 17.86 -11.97 -12.20
N LEU A 122 16.89 -11.33 -11.54
CA LEU A 122 17.06 -10.01 -10.96
C LEU A 122 17.87 -10.06 -9.66
N THR A 123 18.67 -9.02 -9.44
CA THR A 123 19.46 -8.79 -8.23
C THR A 123 19.31 -7.34 -7.79
N SER A 124 19.63 -7.03 -6.52
CA SER A 124 19.61 -5.65 -6.01
C SER A 124 20.47 -4.69 -6.85
N GLU A 125 21.55 -5.19 -7.47
CA GLU A 125 22.42 -4.38 -8.34
C GLU A 125 21.83 -4.15 -9.75
N SER A 126 21.05 -5.11 -10.27
CA SER A 126 20.45 -5.02 -11.60
C SER A 126 19.21 -4.13 -11.63
N VAL A 127 18.53 -3.95 -10.48
CA VAL A 127 17.35 -3.11 -10.35
C VAL A 127 17.77 -1.71 -9.91
N ARG A 128 17.81 -0.78 -10.84
CA ARG A 128 18.20 0.62 -10.62
C ARG A 128 16.99 1.52 -10.40
N TYR A 129 15.87 1.18 -11.05
CA TYR A 129 14.60 1.90 -11.03
C TYR A 129 13.45 0.91 -10.88
N TRP A 130 12.32 1.39 -10.36
CA TRP A 130 11.11 0.59 -10.28
C TRP A 130 10.62 0.08 -11.65
N SER A 131 10.92 0.82 -12.73
CA SER A 131 10.61 0.43 -14.09
C SER A 131 11.46 -0.74 -14.62
N ASP A 132 12.61 -1.06 -13.99
CA ASP A 132 13.50 -2.12 -14.46
C ASP A 132 12.90 -3.54 -14.30
N TYR A 133 11.91 -3.73 -13.41
CA TYR A 133 11.22 -5.03 -13.21
C TYR A 133 9.71 -4.96 -13.46
N ASN A 134 9.25 -3.87 -14.08
CA ASN A 134 7.85 -3.67 -14.45
C ASN A 134 7.43 -4.60 -15.61
N ARG A 135 6.27 -5.27 -15.47
CA ARG A 135 5.72 -6.18 -16.46
C ARG A 135 4.52 -5.62 -17.22
N VAL A 136 3.89 -4.59 -16.67
CA VAL A 136 2.64 -4.06 -17.21
C VAL A 136 2.86 -2.85 -18.09
N PHE A 137 2.00 -2.66 -19.08
CA PHE A 137 1.95 -1.44 -19.86
C PHE A 137 1.00 -0.44 -19.21
N TYR A 138 1.44 0.80 -19.05
CA TYR A 138 0.61 1.88 -18.57
C TYR A 138 0.06 2.72 -19.72
N HIS A 139 -1.13 3.26 -19.52
CA HIS A 139 -1.67 4.23 -20.47
C HIS A 139 -0.86 5.55 -20.39
N PRO A 140 -0.61 6.25 -21.51
CA PRO A 140 0.16 7.50 -21.50
C PRO A 140 -0.36 8.59 -20.55
N LYS A 141 -1.68 8.66 -20.35
CA LYS A 141 -2.30 9.59 -19.39
C LYS A 141 -2.07 9.21 -17.92
N SER A 142 -1.68 7.97 -17.64
CA SER A 142 -1.37 7.53 -16.27
C SER A 142 -0.03 8.06 -15.76
N ILE A 143 0.83 8.58 -16.62
CA ILE A 143 2.21 8.96 -16.29
C ILE A 143 2.30 10.48 -16.22
N VAL A 144 2.52 11.01 -15.01
CA VAL A 144 2.63 12.44 -14.72
C VAL A 144 3.98 12.74 -14.09
N GLN A 145 4.89 13.34 -14.84
CA GLN A 145 6.18 13.77 -14.34
C GLN A 145 6.09 15.19 -13.80
N LEU A 146 6.51 15.38 -12.55
CA LEU A 146 6.69 16.69 -11.93
C LEU A 146 8.08 17.20 -12.29
N ASN A 147 8.14 18.35 -12.98
CA ASN A 147 9.38 18.86 -13.54
C ASN A 147 10.10 19.87 -12.62
N GLU A 148 9.41 20.31 -11.57
CA GLU A 148 9.85 21.33 -10.62
C GLU A 148 11.00 20.83 -9.73
N TYR A 149 11.01 19.52 -9.47
CA TYR A 149 12.03 18.85 -8.67
C TYR A 149 12.64 17.66 -9.43
N GLU A 150 13.92 17.42 -9.16
CA GLU A 150 14.66 16.30 -9.73
C GLU A 150 14.98 15.26 -8.64
N LEU A 151 14.82 13.99 -8.97
CA LEU A 151 15.10 12.90 -8.05
C LEU A 151 16.56 12.96 -7.57
N ASN A 152 16.76 12.80 -6.25
CA ASN A 152 18.07 12.85 -5.60
C ASN A 152 18.84 14.17 -5.77
N SER A 153 18.15 15.28 -6.04
CA SER A 153 18.78 16.60 -6.10
C SER A 153 19.33 17.01 -4.74
N GLN A 154 20.61 17.35 -4.69
CA GLN A 154 21.24 17.87 -3.46
C GLN A 154 20.99 19.36 -3.27
N THR A 155 20.68 20.08 -4.33
CA THR A 155 20.45 21.53 -4.29
C THR A 155 19.00 21.88 -3.94
N MET A 156 18.06 21.05 -4.36
CA MET A 156 16.62 21.20 -4.11
C MET A 156 16.04 19.84 -3.70
N PRO A 157 16.33 19.37 -2.48
CA PRO A 157 15.83 18.09 -2.01
C PRO A 157 14.30 18.13 -1.81
N PHE A 158 13.60 17.11 -2.25
CA PHE A 158 12.16 16.96 -2.08
C PHE A 158 11.87 16.12 -0.81
N GLU A 159 12.18 16.71 0.37
CA GLU A 159 12.17 16.01 1.65
C GLU A 159 11.24 16.64 2.70
N ASP A 160 10.97 17.95 2.59
CA ASP A 160 10.15 18.67 3.58
C ASP A 160 8.67 18.60 3.21
N TRP A 161 7.83 18.30 4.19
CA TRP A 161 6.38 18.21 4.02
C TRP A 161 5.77 19.47 3.37
N ASN A 162 6.18 20.66 3.82
CA ASN A 162 5.68 21.93 3.28
C ASN A 162 6.01 22.10 1.79
N VAL A 163 7.18 21.61 1.35
CA VAL A 163 7.57 21.67 -0.07
C VAL A 163 6.60 20.86 -0.94
N GLY A 164 6.14 19.71 -0.43
CA GLY A 164 5.15 18.90 -1.13
C GLY A 164 3.77 19.56 -1.17
N GLU A 165 3.36 20.17 -0.05
CA GLU A 165 2.12 20.94 0.04
C GLU A 165 2.12 22.13 -0.92
N GLU A 166 3.18 22.95 -0.91
CA GLU A 166 3.34 24.09 -1.82
C GLU A 166 3.32 23.65 -3.29
N LEU A 167 4.06 22.59 -3.63
CA LEU A 167 4.09 22.06 -4.99
C LEU A 167 2.71 21.63 -5.48
N PHE A 168 1.95 20.91 -4.63
CA PHE A 168 0.59 20.52 -5.00
C PHE A 168 -0.28 21.75 -5.25
N ASN A 169 -0.27 22.70 -4.33
CA ASN A 169 -1.11 23.92 -4.42
C ASN A 169 -0.79 24.75 -5.65
N ASP A 170 0.48 24.90 -6.00
CA ASP A 170 0.91 25.64 -7.19
C ASP A 170 0.46 24.93 -8.47
N LEU A 171 0.67 23.61 -8.56
CA LEU A 171 0.27 22.82 -9.72
C LEU A 171 -1.25 22.71 -9.86
N ASP A 172 -1.97 22.53 -8.76
CA ASP A 172 -3.44 22.45 -8.79
C ASP A 172 -4.08 23.78 -9.19
N LYS A 173 -3.54 24.88 -8.70
CA LYS A 173 -3.97 26.24 -9.10
C LYS A 173 -3.74 26.52 -10.58
N GLU A 174 -2.64 26.02 -11.16
CA GLU A 174 -2.31 26.24 -12.56
C GLU A 174 -3.06 25.29 -13.50
N HIS A 175 -3.21 24.04 -13.09
CA HIS A 175 -3.61 22.95 -13.99
C HIS A 175 -4.85 22.18 -13.58
N ASP A 176 -5.38 22.37 -12.37
CA ASP A 176 -6.44 21.55 -11.77
C ASP A 176 -6.11 20.05 -11.91
N LEU A 177 -5.24 19.56 -11.02
CA LEU A 177 -4.68 18.19 -11.10
C LEU A 177 -5.76 17.13 -11.05
N LEU A 178 -6.85 17.37 -10.31
CA LEU A 178 -7.95 16.43 -10.22
C LEU A 178 -8.65 16.30 -11.57
N ASP A 179 -9.01 17.41 -12.20
CA ASP A 179 -9.74 17.42 -13.48
C ASP A 179 -8.85 16.99 -14.64
N ARG A 180 -7.59 17.42 -14.67
CA ARG A 180 -6.67 17.11 -15.75
C ARG A 180 -6.24 15.64 -15.76
N ASP A 181 -5.89 15.09 -14.57
CA ASP A 181 -5.20 13.82 -14.49
C ASP A 181 -6.09 12.70 -14.00
N LEU A 182 -6.90 12.92 -12.96
CA LEU A 182 -7.66 11.86 -12.30
C LEU A 182 -9.06 11.66 -12.90
N ARG A 183 -9.77 12.76 -13.19
CA ARG A 183 -11.16 12.70 -13.70
C ARG A 183 -11.30 11.79 -14.93
N PRO A 184 -10.38 11.82 -15.94
CA PRO A 184 -10.49 10.93 -17.09
C PRO A 184 -10.45 9.42 -16.75
N LEU A 185 -9.78 9.03 -15.66
CA LEU A 185 -9.74 7.64 -15.20
C LEU A 185 -11.01 7.26 -14.44
N ILE A 186 -11.59 8.20 -13.73
CA ILE A 186 -12.81 7.98 -12.93
C ILE A 186 -14.05 7.93 -13.83
N GLU A 187 -14.12 8.77 -14.86
CA GLU A 187 -15.23 8.81 -15.81
C GLU A 187 -15.34 7.50 -16.63
N GLU A 188 -14.26 6.74 -16.74
CA GLU A 188 -14.27 5.42 -17.37
C GLU A 188 -14.78 4.31 -16.44
N CYS A 189 -15.03 4.61 -15.16
CA CYS A 189 -15.55 3.64 -14.20
C CYS A 189 -17.07 3.62 -14.20
N ASP A 190 -17.67 2.45 -14.34
CA ASP A 190 -19.13 2.28 -14.21
C ASP A 190 -19.57 2.52 -12.76
N HIS A 191 -18.83 1.95 -11.80
CA HIS A 191 -19.07 2.07 -10.37
C HIS A 191 -17.76 2.20 -9.61
N LEU A 192 -17.24 3.42 -9.50
CA LEU A 192 -16.09 3.70 -8.65
C LEU A 192 -16.41 3.25 -7.21
N ARG A 193 -15.70 2.22 -6.74
CA ARG A 193 -15.82 1.69 -5.38
C ARG A 193 -14.94 2.43 -4.41
N ALA A 194 -13.65 2.53 -4.74
CA ALA A 194 -12.65 3.11 -3.87
C ALA A 194 -11.55 3.80 -4.66
N LEU A 195 -10.87 4.72 -3.99
CA LEU A 195 -9.58 5.27 -4.39
C LEU A 195 -8.51 4.66 -3.49
N GLN A 196 -7.44 4.14 -4.09
CA GLN A 196 -6.31 3.57 -3.38
C GLN A 196 -5.08 4.44 -3.59
N LEU A 197 -4.41 4.84 -2.53
CA LEU A 197 -3.22 5.67 -2.59
C LEU A 197 -2.02 4.94 -2.00
N PHE A 198 -0.93 4.88 -2.75
CA PHE A 198 0.39 4.54 -2.24
C PHE A 198 1.21 5.82 -2.17
N ALA A 199 1.70 6.18 -0.98
CA ALA A 199 2.41 7.45 -0.80
C ALA A 199 3.49 7.36 0.29
N GLY A 200 4.56 8.14 0.16
CA GLY A 200 5.45 8.43 1.27
C GLY A 200 4.77 9.33 2.30
N SER A 201 5.01 9.12 3.59
CA SER A 201 4.43 9.94 4.66
C SER A 201 5.48 10.69 5.48
N ASP A 202 6.76 10.35 5.32
CA ASP A 202 7.88 10.92 6.06
C ASP A 202 8.78 11.86 5.24
N ASP A 203 8.32 12.23 4.06
CA ASP A 203 8.99 13.14 3.11
C ASP A 203 8.00 14.17 2.53
N ALA A 204 8.38 14.90 1.49
CA ALA A 204 7.54 15.89 0.84
C ALA A 204 6.29 15.30 0.18
N TRP A 205 6.31 14.02 -0.18
CA TRP A 205 5.12 13.34 -0.70
C TRP A 205 3.98 13.29 0.31
N GLY A 206 4.30 13.31 1.62
CA GLY A 206 3.28 13.44 2.67
C GLY A 206 2.46 14.72 2.56
N GLY A 207 3.10 15.85 2.30
CA GLY A 207 2.43 17.14 2.09
C GLY A 207 1.62 17.18 0.79
N PHE A 208 2.21 16.70 -0.31
CA PHE A 208 1.52 16.57 -1.59
C PHE A 208 0.27 15.68 -1.46
N THR A 209 0.38 14.55 -0.76
CA THR A 209 -0.73 13.63 -0.50
C THR A 209 -1.81 14.29 0.35
N ALA A 210 -1.44 15.05 1.38
CA ALA A 210 -2.40 15.70 2.27
C ALA A 210 -3.31 16.66 1.50
N GLN A 211 -2.74 17.50 0.64
CA GLN A 211 -3.51 18.44 -0.19
C GLN A 211 -4.35 17.70 -1.24
N TYR A 212 -3.80 16.65 -1.85
CA TYR A 212 -4.57 15.82 -2.78
C TYR A 212 -5.77 15.18 -2.08
N MET A 213 -5.59 14.69 -0.84
CA MET A 213 -6.66 14.07 -0.04
C MET A 213 -7.79 15.03 0.29
N GLU A 214 -7.51 16.30 0.56
CA GLU A 214 -8.55 17.33 0.74
C GLU A 214 -9.41 17.45 -0.51
N ARG A 215 -8.79 17.58 -1.69
CA ARG A 215 -9.50 17.64 -2.97
C ARG A 215 -10.30 16.37 -3.25
N LEU A 216 -9.72 15.19 -2.97
CA LEU A 216 -10.40 13.92 -3.17
C LEU A 216 -11.60 13.78 -2.23
N ARG A 217 -11.50 14.22 -0.98
CA ARG A 217 -12.58 14.11 -0.02
C ARG A 217 -13.72 15.08 -0.34
N ASP A 218 -13.41 16.27 -0.83
CA ASP A 218 -14.40 17.25 -1.29
C ASP A 218 -15.21 16.70 -2.48
N GLU A 219 -14.54 16.13 -3.48
CA GLU A 219 -15.21 15.63 -4.70
C GLU A 219 -15.87 14.26 -4.47
N PHE A 220 -15.21 13.35 -3.73
CA PHE A 220 -15.65 11.97 -3.53
C PHE A 220 -16.02 11.65 -2.08
N GLY A 221 -16.71 12.56 -1.40
CA GLY A 221 -17.00 12.50 0.03
C GLY A 221 -17.58 11.18 0.55
N LYS A 222 -18.30 10.41 -0.28
CA LYS A 222 -18.91 9.11 0.08
C LYS A 222 -18.14 7.89 -0.36
N LYS A 223 -17.03 8.07 -1.10
CA LYS A 223 -16.23 6.96 -1.59
C LYS A 223 -15.19 6.55 -0.55
N SER A 224 -14.88 5.26 -0.52
CA SER A 224 -13.81 4.76 0.32
C SER A 224 -12.46 5.22 -0.23
N ILE A 225 -11.60 5.76 0.63
CA ILE A 225 -10.24 6.19 0.27
C ILE A 225 -9.26 5.45 1.17
N TRP A 226 -8.42 4.60 0.56
CA TRP A 226 -7.42 3.78 1.25
C TRP A 226 -6.05 4.39 1.05
N VAL A 227 -5.34 4.67 2.13
CA VAL A 227 -4.00 5.25 2.10
C VAL A 227 -3.00 4.29 2.75
N TRP A 228 -2.05 3.81 1.96
CA TRP A 228 -0.91 3.02 2.37
C TRP A 228 0.27 3.98 2.52
N ALA A 229 0.51 4.42 3.76
CA ALA A 229 1.46 5.49 4.08
C ALA A 229 2.82 4.88 4.41
N ILE A 230 3.76 4.93 3.47
CA ILE A 230 5.07 4.28 3.56
C ILE A 230 6.05 5.19 4.30
N GLU A 231 6.67 4.65 5.34
CA GLU A 231 7.69 5.30 6.15
C GLU A 231 9.03 4.58 5.99
N ASP A 232 10.12 5.34 5.90
CA ASP A 232 11.47 4.78 5.87
C ASP A 232 11.89 4.32 7.28
N GLY A 233 12.08 3.01 7.43
CA GLY A 233 12.51 2.38 8.67
C GLY A 233 14.02 2.46 8.91
N THR A 234 14.81 3.03 7.98
CA THR A 234 16.26 3.12 8.15
C THR A 234 16.64 4.19 9.15
N LYS A 235 17.55 3.84 10.10
CA LYS A 235 18.11 4.82 11.01
C LYS A 235 19.03 5.77 10.26
N THR A 236 18.79 7.06 10.42
CA THR A 236 19.56 8.12 9.79
C THR A 236 20.15 9.08 10.82
N GLN A 237 20.89 10.10 10.37
CA GLN A 237 21.42 11.13 11.25
C GLN A 237 20.31 11.86 11.98
N ARG A 238 20.54 12.30 13.20
CA ARG A 238 19.54 12.89 14.10
C ARG A 238 18.72 14.01 13.46
N HIS A 239 19.36 14.87 12.67
CA HIS A 239 18.69 15.98 12.00
C HIS A 239 17.65 15.46 10.95
N HIS A 240 18.05 14.52 10.10
CA HIS A 240 17.14 13.91 9.13
C HIS A 240 16.04 13.11 9.82
N GLN A 241 16.35 12.45 10.94
CA GLN A 241 15.33 11.74 11.71
C GLN A 241 14.27 12.70 12.26
N PHE A 242 14.67 13.85 12.79
CA PHE A 242 13.74 14.86 13.28
C PHE A 242 12.84 15.41 12.17
N LYS A 243 13.40 15.65 10.98
CA LYS A 243 12.63 16.06 9.81
C LYS A 243 11.57 14.99 9.44
N ARG A 244 11.98 13.73 9.32
CA ARG A 244 11.06 12.62 9.06
C ARG A 244 9.95 12.50 10.10
N ASP A 245 10.30 12.59 11.37
CA ASP A 245 9.33 12.49 12.47
C ASP A 245 8.33 13.65 12.46
N THR A 246 8.77 14.85 12.08
CA THR A 246 7.89 16.01 11.89
C THR A 246 6.96 15.80 10.70
N ASN A 247 7.49 15.33 9.57
CA ASN A 247 6.69 15.02 8.39
C ASN A 247 5.64 13.94 8.68
N LYS A 248 6.00 12.87 9.40
CA LYS A 248 5.07 11.82 9.85
C LYS A 248 3.93 12.38 10.70
N ALA A 249 4.24 13.27 11.62
CA ALA A 249 3.22 13.87 12.49
C ALA A 249 2.20 14.67 11.68
N ARG A 250 2.67 15.49 10.73
CA ARG A 250 1.82 16.27 9.83
C ARG A 250 0.99 15.38 8.92
N SER A 251 1.63 14.39 8.29
CA SER A 251 0.95 13.45 7.39
C SER A 251 -0.12 12.64 8.13
N LEU A 252 0.20 12.13 9.33
CA LEU A 252 -0.77 11.39 10.13
C LEU A 252 -1.97 12.28 10.48
N TYR A 253 -1.74 13.49 10.96
CA TYR A 253 -2.80 14.43 11.31
C TYR A 253 -3.68 14.80 10.11
N SER A 254 -3.07 15.22 8.99
CA SER A 254 -3.82 15.75 7.85
C SER A 254 -4.51 14.65 7.03
N ILE A 255 -3.84 13.49 6.82
CA ILE A 255 -4.34 12.46 5.91
C ILE A 255 -5.33 11.52 6.62
N SER A 256 -5.08 11.13 7.88
CA SER A 256 -5.91 10.12 8.54
C SER A 256 -7.36 10.56 8.75
N GLN A 257 -7.60 11.86 8.88
CA GLN A 257 -8.95 12.44 9.02
C GLN A 257 -9.74 12.39 7.71
N GLN A 258 -9.07 12.38 6.56
CA GLN A 258 -9.67 12.33 5.23
C GLN A 258 -9.79 10.91 4.70
N ALA A 259 -8.98 9.98 5.21
CA ALA A 259 -8.97 8.61 4.78
C ALA A 259 -10.10 7.78 5.39
N SER A 260 -10.63 6.81 4.65
CA SER A 260 -11.47 5.75 5.19
C SER A 260 -10.62 4.64 5.81
N LEU A 261 -9.42 4.47 5.30
CA LEU A 261 -8.42 3.53 5.78
C LEU A 261 -7.05 4.17 5.62
N TYR A 262 -6.35 4.41 6.73
CA TYR A 262 -4.98 4.90 6.78
C TYR A 262 -4.09 3.84 7.43
N VAL A 263 -3.12 3.34 6.70
CA VAL A 263 -2.20 2.30 7.17
C VAL A 263 -0.77 2.83 7.13
N PRO A 264 -0.20 3.22 8.28
CA PRO A 264 1.21 3.57 8.34
C PRO A 264 2.06 2.31 8.25
N ILE A 265 3.00 2.29 7.31
CA ILE A 265 3.82 1.13 6.97
C ILE A 265 5.29 1.50 7.09
N ILE A 266 6.01 0.87 8.01
CA ILE A 266 7.46 0.91 8.07
C ILE A 266 7.99 0.01 6.96
N ASP A 267 8.75 0.57 6.01
CA ASP A 267 9.20 -0.14 4.80
C ASP A 267 10.01 -1.41 5.12
N LEU A 268 10.70 -1.43 6.23
CA LEU A 268 11.35 -2.63 6.75
C LEU A 268 11.28 -2.68 8.28
N PRO A 269 10.48 -3.59 8.86
CA PRO A 269 10.43 -3.84 10.29
C PRO A 269 11.81 -4.20 10.87
N HIS A 270 12.08 -3.78 12.10
CA HIS A 270 13.37 -4.09 12.74
C HIS A 270 13.54 -5.56 13.04
N LYS A 271 12.46 -6.24 13.39
CA LYS A 271 12.42 -7.69 13.63
C LYS A 271 11.79 -8.36 12.42
N LEU A 272 12.59 -9.17 11.73
CA LEU A 272 12.12 -10.06 10.67
C LEU A 272 12.31 -11.50 11.11
N PRO A 273 11.40 -12.40 10.72
CA PRO A 273 11.57 -13.82 10.96
C PRO A 273 12.83 -14.36 10.26
N GLY A 274 13.47 -15.37 10.87
CA GLY A 274 14.74 -15.89 10.37
C GLY A 274 14.68 -16.63 9.03
N TYR A 275 13.48 -16.87 8.49
CA TYR A 275 13.29 -17.44 7.16
C TYR A 275 13.26 -16.39 6.04
N LEU A 276 13.21 -15.10 6.38
CA LEU A 276 13.22 -14.00 5.41
C LEU A 276 14.63 -13.44 5.25
N GLU A 277 15.10 -13.42 4.02
CA GLU A 277 16.35 -12.77 3.64
C GLU A 277 16.06 -11.50 2.84
N VAL A 278 16.13 -10.33 3.48
CA VAL A 278 15.85 -9.03 2.87
C VAL A 278 17.06 -8.12 2.94
N ASP A 279 17.50 -7.64 1.78
CA ASP A 279 18.50 -6.58 1.71
C ASP A 279 17.89 -5.24 2.13
N ARG A 280 18.34 -4.73 3.28
CA ARG A 280 17.85 -3.48 3.88
C ARG A 280 18.11 -2.23 3.03
N GLN A 281 19.02 -2.29 2.07
CA GLN A 281 19.36 -1.19 1.18
C GLN A 281 18.55 -1.21 -0.13
N SER A 282 17.89 -2.32 -0.44
CA SER A 282 17.16 -2.51 -1.68
C SER A 282 15.67 -2.15 -1.53
N GLU A 283 15.24 -1.03 -2.12
CA GLU A 283 13.83 -0.65 -2.17
C GLU A 283 12.99 -1.74 -2.86
N TRP A 284 13.52 -2.38 -3.88
CA TRP A 284 12.90 -3.48 -4.59
C TRP A 284 12.56 -4.67 -3.67
N GLN A 285 13.49 -5.05 -2.76
CA GLN A 285 13.24 -6.16 -1.84
C GLN A 285 12.30 -5.77 -0.70
N LYS A 286 12.47 -4.58 -0.11
CA LYS A 286 11.61 -4.09 0.96
C LYS A 286 10.15 -4.01 0.50
N THR A 287 9.93 -3.41 -0.67
CA THR A 287 8.58 -3.23 -1.22
C THR A 287 7.94 -4.53 -1.72
N ALA A 288 8.72 -5.56 -2.08
CA ALA A 288 8.19 -6.89 -2.39
C ALA A 288 7.52 -7.53 -1.17
N LEU A 289 8.13 -7.38 0.01
CA LEU A 289 7.56 -7.87 1.26
C LEU A 289 6.24 -7.16 1.61
N ILE A 290 6.22 -5.83 1.52
CA ILE A 290 5.00 -5.04 1.77
C ILE A 290 3.91 -5.38 0.75
N ALA A 291 4.28 -5.53 -0.53
CA ALA A 291 3.34 -5.86 -1.59
C ALA A 291 2.62 -7.18 -1.34
N SER A 292 3.32 -8.19 -0.78
CA SER A 292 2.72 -9.48 -0.46
C SER A 292 1.61 -9.34 0.60
N ALA A 293 1.79 -8.47 1.58
CA ALA A 293 0.79 -8.22 2.62
C ALA A 293 -0.40 -7.40 2.08
N ILE A 294 -0.14 -6.29 1.38
CA ILE A 294 -1.20 -5.42 0.85
C ILE A 294 -2.03 -6.15 -0.20
N GLU A 295 -1.38 -6.87 -1.10
CA GLU A 295 -2.05 -7.64 -2.14
C GLU A 295 -2.97 -8.69 -1.53
N THR A 296 -2.50 -9.39 -0.50
CA THR A 296 -3.29 -10.39 0.22
C THR A 296 -4.48 -9.77 0.94
N VAL A 297 -4.28 -8.73 1.73
CA VAL A 297 -5.37 -8.14 2.53
C VAL A 297 -6.44 -7.47 1.67
N THR A 298 -6.08 -6.98 0.49
CA THR A 298 -7.04 -6.38 -0.46
C THR A 298 -7.67 -7.39 -1.42
N LEU A 299 -7.19 -8.64 -1.47
CA LEU A 299 -7.65 -9.67 -2.40
C LEU A 299 -9.18 -9.92 -2.37
N PRO A 300 -9.87 -9.90 -1.21
CA PRO A 300 -11.32 -10.07 -1.16
C PRO A 300 -12.11 -9.05 -1.99
N SER A 301 -11.53 -7.87 -2.25
CA SER A 301 -12.17 -6.81 -3.03
C SER A 301 -12.35 -7.17 -4.51
N ARG A 302 -11.60 -8.15 -5.02
CA ARG A 302 -11.57 -8.54 -6.44
C ARG A 302 -11.83 -10.03 -6.69
N LEU A 303 -12.06 -10.83 -5.64
CA LEU A 303 -12.55 -12.20 -5.78
C LEU A 303 -14.07 -12.23 -5.99
N LYS A 304 -14.55 -13.24 -6.67
CA LYS A 304 -16.00 -13.48 -6.85
C LYS A 304 -16.47 -14.55 -5.85
N PRO A 305 -17.52 -14.29 -5.03
CA PRO A 305 -18.28 -13.04 -4.90
C PRO A 305 -17.48 -11.94 -4.22
N TYR A 306 -17.72 -10.68 -4.63
CA TYR A 306 -17.01 -9.53 -4.05
C TYR A 306 -17.32 -9.37 -2.58
N GLN A 307 -16.28 -9.05 -1.80
CA GLN A 307 -16.40 -8.83 -0.37
C GLN A 307 -15.89 -7.44 -0.01
N TYR A 308 -16.61 -6.79 0.88
CA TYR A 308 -16.28 -5.45 1.37
C TYR A 308 -15.52 -5.60 2.68
N PHE A 309 -14.20 -5.88 2.60
CA PHE A 309 -13.38 -6.06 3.80
C PHE A 309 -13.33 -4.80 4.66
N GLU A 310 -13.44 -3.63 4.04
CA GLU A 310 -13.45 -2.35 4.72
C GLU A 310 -14.69 -2.14 5.62
N ALA A 311 -15.80 -2.80 5.34
CA ALA A 311 -17.00 -2.68 6.17
C ALA A 311 -16.78 -3.25 7.58
N ALA A 312 -15.99 -4.30 7.72
CA ALA A 312 -15.66 -4.85 9.03
C ALA A 312 -14.66 -3.96 9.81
N LEU A 313 -13.84 -3.19 9.08
CA LEU A 313 -12.89 -2.27 9.69
C LEU A 313 -13.55 -0.99 10.20
N ALA A 314 -14.58 -0.52 9.51
CA ALA A 314 -15.27 0.72 9.89
C ALA A 314 -15.91 0.64 11.29
N GLY A 315 -16.23 -0.57 11.79
CA GLY A 315 -16.98 -0.73 13.03
C GLY A 315 -18.41 -0.17 12.94
N GLU A 316 -19.16 -0.18 14.04
CA GLU A 316 -20.52 0.37 14.07
C GLU A 316 -20.53 1.89 13.93
N ASP A 317 -19.55 2.57 14.52
CA ASP A 317 -19.47 4.03 14.59
C ASP A 317 -18.61 4.67 13.51
N GLY A 318 -17.82 3.89 12.74
CA GLY A 318 -16.92 4.40 11.70
C GLY A 318 -15.81 5.32 12.22
N THR A 319 -15.48 5.23 13.50
CA THR A 319 -14.52 6.14 14.17
C THR A 319 -13.07 5.77 13.93
N HIS A 320 -12.78 4.48 13.73
CA HIS A 320 -11.41 4.01 13.49
C HIS A 320 -11.03 4.13 12.02
N THR A 321 -10.05 4.95 11.73
CA THR A 321 -9.50 5.15 10.37
C THR A 321 -8.07 4.68 10.22
N ILE A 322 -7.32 4.51 11.33
CA ILE A 322 -5.91 4.09 11.34
C ILE A 322 -5.83 2.61 11.70
N PHE A 323 -5.13 1.84 10.86
CA PHE A 323 -5.02 0.40 11.03
C PHE A 323 -3.56 -0.06 10.99
N GLU A 324 -3.29 -1.13 11.71
CA GLU A 324 -2.01 -1.81 11.76
C GLU A 324 -1.99 -2.93 10.73
N LEU A 325 -0.89 -3.06 9.98
CA LEU A 325 -0.68 -4.12 9.01
C LEU A 325 0.28 -5.16 9.58
N GLN A 326 -0.19 -6.39 9.67
CA GLN A 326 0.59 -7.53 10.14
C GLN A 326 0.50 -8.67 9.14
N SER A 327 1.55 -9.48 9.02
CA SER A 327 1.58 -10.61 8.09
C SER A 327 2.42 -11.77 8.62
N SER A 328 2.15 -12.96 8.08
CA SER A 328 2.98 -14.16 8.20
C SER A 328 3.02 -14.87 6.86
N ILE A 329 4.17 -15.42 6.49
CA ILE A 329 4.36 -16.10 5.21
C ILE A 329 4.76 -17.55 5.48
N ASN A 330 4.10 -18.52 4.81
CA ASN A 330 4.35 -19.95 4.89
C ASN A 330 4.25 -20.58 6.30
N LYS A 331 3.63 -19.94 7.25
CA LYS A 331 3.28 -20.59 8.52
C LYS A 331 2.07 -21.52 8.33
N ILE A 332 2.33 -22.75 7.88
CA ILE A 332 1.30 -23.81 7.78
C ILE A 332 0.87 -24.35 9.17
N ASN A 333 1.60 -24.06 10.22
CA ASN A 333 1.40 -24.66 11.55
C ASN A 333 1.17 -23.62 12.67
N VAL A 334 0.03 -22.98 12.68
CA VAL A 334 -0.47 -22.28 13.87
C VAL A 334 -1.44 -23.19 14.67
N GLY A 335 -1.26 -24.49 14.66
CA GLY A 335 -2.18 -25.45 15.27
C GLY A 335 -1.56 -26.58 16.10
N HIS A 336 -0.26 -26.73 16.15
CA HIS A 336 0.37 -27.76 16.98
C HIS A 336 1.16 -27.17 18.15
N THR A 337 0.46 -26.51 19.06
CA THR A 337 0.96 -26.42 20.42
C THR A 337 0.88 -27.81 21.04
N LYS A 338 2.03 -28.31 21.45
CA LYS A 338 2.16 -29.52 22.28
C LYS A 338 1.08 -29.46 23.35
N GLN A 339 0.32 -30.57 23.51
CA GLN A 339 -0.55 -30.77 24.66
C GLN A 339 0.30 -30.60 25.92
N SER A 340 0.33 -29.40 26.49
CA SER A 340 0.69 -29.19 27.87
C SER A 340 -0.61 -29.30 28.67
N SER A 341 -0.61 -30.19 29.62
CA SER A 341 -1.73 -30.63 30.44
C SER A 341 -2.10 -29.64 31.55
N ASN A 342 -2.17 -28.34 31.25
CA ASN A 342 -2.59 -27.33 32.19
C ASN A 342 -3.78 -26.55 31.60
N GLU A 343 -4.94 -26.70 32.20
CA GLU A 343 -6.24 -26.12 31.79
C GLU A 343 -6.27 -24.58 31.82
N ASP A 344 -5.26 -23.91 32.39
CA ASP A 344 -5.19 -22.43 32.50
C ASP A 344 -4.51 -21.76 31.29
N GLU A 345 -3.97 -22.53 30.30
CA GLU A 345 -3.33 -21.99 29.09
C GLU A 345 -4.22 -22.07 27.83
N GLN A 346 -5.47 -22.50 27.94
CA GLN A 346 -6.34 -22.71 26.76
C GLN A 346 -6.87 -21.40 26.13
N THR A 347 -6.54 -20.22 26.65
CA THR A 347 -7.02 -18.94 26.14
C THR A 347 -6.02 -18.19 25.25
N LYS A 348 -4.87 -18.75 24.91
CA LYS A 348 -3.85 -18.09 24.07
C LYS A 348 -3.47 -18.87 22.80
N ALA A 349 -4.43 -19.26 22.00
CA ALA A 349 -4.17 -19.50 20.57
C ALA A 349 -4.31 -18.17 19.80
N GLU A 350 -3.55 -17.17 20.21
CA GLU A 350 -3.38 -15.96 19.43
C GLU A 350 -2.54 -16.33 18.21
N THR A 351 -3.09 -16.18 17.02
CA THR A 351 -2.36 -16.22 15.76
C THR A 351 -1.33 -15.11 15.81
N GLU A 352 -0.13 -15.41 16.25
CA GLU A 352 0.95 -14.45 16.35
C GLU A 352 1.50 -14.22 14.95
N PHE A 353 1.25 -13.02 14.40
CA PHE A 353 1.90 -12.56 13.18
C PHE A 353 3.37 -12.31 13.47
N ASP A 354 4.26 -12.81 12.61
CA ASP A 354 5.71 -12.69 12.78
C ASP A 354 6.33 -11.48 12.06
N ILE A 355 5.54 -10.79 11.24
CA ILE A 355 5.92 -9.55 10.56
C ILE A 355 4.91 -8.48 10.94
N ASP A 356 5.37 -7.42 11.60
CA ASP A 356 4.56 -6.24 11.92
C ASP A 356 5.13 -5.04 11.18
N PHE A 357 4.37 -4.50 10.23
CA PHE A 357 4.79 -3.37 9.42
C PHE A 357 4.50 -2.02 10.06
N THR A 358 3.74 -1.99 11.15
CA THR A 358 3.27 -0.74 11.74
C THR A 358 3.95 -0.44 13.06
N TYR A 359 4.35 -1.47 13.80
CA TYR A 359 4.83 -1.28 15.16
C TYR A 359 6.02 -2.19 15.49
N ASP A 360 7.09 -1.59 16.00
CA ASP A 360 8.31 -2.32 16.40
C ASP A 360 8.33 -2.76 17.87
N GLY A 361 7.28 -2.46 18.64
CA GLY A 361 7.20 -2.74 20.07
C GLY A 361 6.79 -4.17 20.40
N GLU A 362 7.01 -4.61 21.63
CA GLU A 362 6.45 -5.85 22.15
C GLU A 362 4.95 -5.66 22.40
N ASP A 363 4.15 -6.62 21.92
CA ASP A 363 2.72 -6.64 22.18
C ASP A 363 2.47 -7.19 23.60
N LYS A 364 2.03 -6.32 24.50
CA LYS A 364 1.67 -6.70 25.86
C LYS A 364 0.18 -6.44 26.07
N GLY A 365 -0.66 -7.34 25.54
CA GLY A 365 -2.08 -7.34 25.85
C GLY A 365 -2.85 -6.14 25.29
N ALA A 366 -2.60 -5.78 24.03
CA ALA A 366 -3.36 -4.74 23.36
C ALA A 366 -4.84 -5.18 23.17
N HIS A 367 -5.75 -4.26 23.44
CA HIS A 367 -7.15 -4.47 23.12
C HIS A 367 -7.39 -4.22 21.63
N ILE A 368 -8.03 -5.18 20.95
CA ILE A 368 -8.37 -5.12 19.53
C ILE A 368 -9.83 -4.63 19.42
N PHE A 369 -10.05 -3.53 18.72
CA PHE A 369 -11.39 -3.03 18.41
C PHE A 369 -11.98 -3.75 17.20
N ASN A 370 -11.28 -3.66 16.06
CA ASN A 370 -11.71 -4.25 14.81
C ASN A 370 -10.50 -4.93 14.13
N GLN A 371 -10.75 -6.09 13.50
CA GLN A 371 -9.71 -6.79 12.75
C GLN A 371 -10.31 -7.50 11.54
N VAL A 372 -9.62 -7.37 10.42
CA VAL A 372 -9.85 -8.18 9.23
C VAL A 372 -8.63 -9.05 9.00
N GLN A 373 -8.85 -10.36 8.88
CA GLN A 373 -7.84 -11.34 8.57
C GLN A 373 -8.09 -11.94 7.19
N VAL A 374 -7.06 -12.05 6.39
CA VAL A 374 -7.11 -12.69 5.07
C VAL A 374 -6.02 -13.74 4.99
N SER A 375 -6.43 -14.99 4.74
CA SER A 375 -5.54 -16.11 4.48
C SER A 375 -5.66 -16.59 3.04
N ARG A 376 -4.53 -16.95 2.45
CA ARG A 376 -4.48 -17.50 1.09
C ARG A 376 -3.52 -18.68 1.01
N GLY A 377 -3.87 -19.63 0.13
CA GLY A 377 -3.12 -20.88 -0.06
C GLY A 377 -3.83 -22.09 0.53
N GLU A 378 -3.09 -23.13 0.85
CA GLU A 378 -3.63 -24.36 1.41
C GLU A 378 -4.28 -24.12 2.77
N GLU A 379 -5.49 -24.65 2.92
CA GLU A 379 -6.18 -24.62 4.21
C GLU A 379 -5.46 -25.55 5.18
N PRO A 380 -5.15 -25.12 6.42
CA PRO A 380 -4.57 -26.03 7.39
C PRO A 380 -5.53 -27.21 7.64
N GLU A 381 -5.02 -28.46 7.57
CA GLU A 381 -5.82 -29.70 7.68
C GLU A 381 -6.70 -29.79 8.94
N SER A 382 -6.48 -28.96 9.94
CA SER A 382 -7.29 -28.90 11.16
C SER A 382 -8.66 -28.22 10.99
N ALA A 383 -8.94 -27.61 9.85
CA ALA A 383 -10.20 -26.91 9.59
C ALA A 383 -11.25 -27.78 8.87
N SER A 384 -10.87 -28.94 8.34
CA SER A 384 -11.76 -29.88 7.69
C SER A 384 -12.30 -30.90 8.71
N GLU A 385 -13.59 -30.85 8.89
CA GLU A 385 -14.44 -31.85 9.53
C GLU A 385 -14.71 -31.66 11.03
N SER A 386 -15.97 -31.48 11.27
CA SER A 386 -16.72 -31.68 12.51
C SER A 386 -16.71 -30.54 13.53
N ALA A 387 -17.85 -30.08 13.82
CA ALA A 387 -18.25 -29.21 14.94
C ALA A 387 -18.10 -27.69 14.77
N GLN A 388 -17.51 -27.19 13.69
CA GLN A 388 -17.00 -25.81 13.66
C GLN A 388 -18.04 -24.74 13.31
N ASP A 389 -19.04 -25.04 12.52
CA ASP A 389 -20.03 -24.00 12.14
C ASP A 389 -20.95 -23.60 13.31
N GLN A 390 -21.20 -24.51 14.27
CA GLN A 390 -22.05 -24.19 15.41
C GLN A 390 -21.30 -23.47 16.54
N ASP A 391 -20.06 -23.87 16.82
CA ASP A 391 -19.26 -23.27 17.89
C ASP A 391 -18.69 -21.91 17.51
N ILE A 392 -18.21 -21.73 16.27
CA ILE A 392 -17.74 -20.43 15.78
C ILE A 392 -18.89 -19.41 15.71
N GLY A 393 -20.07 -19.84 15.29
CA GLY A 393 -21.27 -18.99 15.30
C GLY A 393 -21.71 -18.61 16.71
N HIS A 394 -21.56 -19.51 17.67
CA HIS A 394 -21.88 -19.26 19.08
C HIS A 394 -20.84 -18.36 19.75
N LEU A 395 -19.56 -18.59 19.50
CA LEU A 395 -18.47 -17.72 19.97
C LEU A 395 -18.53 -16.33 19.35
N ARG A 396 -18.88 -16.21 18.06
CA ARG A 396 -19.14 -14.91 17.42
C ARG A 396 -20.31 -14.19 18.07
N LYS A 397 -21.42 -14.89 18.37
CA LYS A 397 -22.58 -14.30 19.07
C LYS A 397 -22.25 -13.89 20.50
N LEU A 398 -21.49 -14.68 21.25
CA LEU A 398 -21.04 -14.34 22.59
C LEU A 398 -20.11 -13.12 22.61
N ARG A 399 -19.22 -12.99 21.63
CA ARG A 399 -18.36 -11.82 21.47
C ARG A 399 -19.15 -10.57 21.11
N LEU A 400 -20.13 -10.67 20.23
CA LEU A 400 -21.06 -9.55 19.92
C LEU A 400 -21.86 -9.08 21.13
N TYR A 401 -22.26 -9.99 22.03
CA TYR A 401 -23.03 -9.63 23.25
C TYR A 401 -22.19 -8.95 24.32
N ASN A 402 -20.87 -9.16 24.34
CA ASN A 402 -19.97 -8.65 25.39
C ASN A 402 -19.18 -7.38 24.99
N SER A 403 -19.61 -6.63 23.98
CA SER A 403 -18.86 -5.48 23.42
C SER A 403 -17.45 -5.86 22.94
N GLU A 404 -17.26 -7.10 22.52
CA GLU A 404 -15.97 -7.61 22.10
C GLU A 404 -15.73 -7.37 20.60
N SER A 405 -14.46 -7.18 20.27
CA SER A 405 -13.88 -6.84 18.96
C SER A 405 -14.56 -7.50 17.75
N MET A 406 -14.80 -6.72 16.70
CA MET A 406 -15.30 -7.24 15.44
C MET A 406 -14.15 -7.92 14.67
N LEU A 407 -14.21 -9.25 14.57
CA LEU A 407 -13.25 -10.04 13.82
C LEU A 407 -13.91 -10.62 12.55
N GLN A 408 -13.37 -10.30 11.37
CA GLN A 408 -13.81 -10.90 10.12
C GLN A 408 -12.64 -11.62 9.45
N SER A 409 -12.84 -12.87 9.06
CA SER A 409 -11.83 -13.68 8.38
C SER A 409 -12.29 -14.04 6.99
N PHE A 410 -11.36 -13.93 6.03
CA PHE A 410 -11.53 -14.35 4.64
C PHE A 410 -10.48 -15.40 4.30
N HIS A 411 -10.89 -16.44 3.61
CA HIS A 411 -9.96 -17.46 3.10
C HIS A 411 -10.14 -17.66 1.59
N THR A 412 -9.03 -17.90 0.89
CA THR A 412 -9.02 -18.30 -0.51
C THR A 412 -7.93 -19.34 -0.77
N PRO A 413 -8.22 -20.40 -1.54
CA PRO A 413 -7.20 -21.38 -1.91
C PRO A 413 -6.16 -20.84 -2.91
N LEU A 414 -6.35 -19.62 -3.42
CA LEU A 414 -5.45 -19.00 -4.37
C LEU A 414 -4.14 -18.59 -3.68
N SER A 415 -3.08 -19.39 -3.79
CA SER A 415 -1.75 -19.03 -3.29
C SER A 415 -1.17 -17.82 -4.04
N MET A 416 -0.24 -17.07 -3.40
CA MET A 416 0.43 -15.96 -4.05
C MET A 416 1.52 -16.48 -5.00
N PRO A 417 1.49 -16.16 -6.30
CA PRO A 417 2.51 -16.61 -7.22
C PRO A 417 3.86 -15.94 -6.95
N ILE A 418 4.94 -16.70 -7.08
CA ILE A 418 6.30 -16.17 -7.05
C ILE A 418 6.69 -15.84 -8.49
N LEU A 419 6.78 -14.56 -8.81
CA LEU A 419 7.10 -14.06 -10.14
C LEU A 419 8.62 -13.98 -10.36
N ASP A 420 9.04 -14.02 -11.61
CA ASP A 420 10.43 -13.76 -12.01
C ASP A 420 10.90 -12.32 -11.70
N SER A 421 9.94 -11.40 -11.56
CA SER A 421 10.16 -10.02 -11.11
C SER A 421 10.35 -9.88 -9.58
N PHE A 422 10.07 -10.93 -8.80
CA PHE A 422 10.26 -10.94 -7.34
C PHE A 422 11.72 -11.26 -6.95
N PRO A 423 12.16 -10.82 -5.76
CA PRO A 423 13.46 -11.16 -5.24
C PRO A 423 13.60 -12.68 -5.00
N HIS A 424 14.52 -13.31 -5.71
CA HIS A 424 14.78 -14.73 -5.55
C HIS A 424 15.40 -15.04 -4.19
N GLY A 425 14.90 -16.09 -3.53
CA GLY A 425 15.41 -16.56 -2.26
C GLY A 425 14.92 -15.81 -1.03
N MET A 426 14.22 -14.70 -1.22
CA MET A 426 13.69 -13.87 -0.13
C MET A 426 12.79 -14.67 0.84
N PHE A 427 11.97 -15.57 0.31
CA PHE A 427 11.02 -16.38 1.07
C PHE A 427 11.52 -17.82 1.34
N GLY A 428 12.81 -18.06 1.14
CA GLY A 428 13.40 -19.41 1.19
C GLY A 428 13.05 -20.27 -0.03
N PRO A 429 13.50 -21.55 -0.05
CA PRO A 429 13.18 -22.46 -1.14
C PRO A 429 11.68 -22.83 -1.09
N GLN A 430 10.95 -22.57 -2.17
CA GLN A 430 9.53 -22.85 -2.29
C GLN A 430 9.26 -23.65 -3.57
N GLU A 431 8.43 -24.69 -3.47
CA GLU A 431 7.80 -25.35 -4.59
C GLU A 431 6.34 -24.90 -4.64
N GLY A 432 5.98 -24.06 -5.64
CA GLY A 432 4.64 -23.53 -5.79
C GLY A 432 4.48 -22.08 -5.33
N GLY A 433 3.25 -21.68 -5.02
CA GLY A 433 2.94 -20.34 -4.52
C GLY A 433 3.18 -20.18 -3.03
N LEU A 434 3.13 -18.93 -2.55
CA LEU A 434 3.24 -18.62 -1.13
C LEU A 434 1.89 -18.67 -0.44
N ASN A 435 1.85 -19.27 0.73
CA ASN A 435 0.75 -19.14 1.67
C ASN A 435 0.99 -17.88 2.50
N VAL A 436 0.08 -16.91 2.41
CA VAL A 436 0.20 -15.63 3.09
C VAL A 436 -0.99 -15.43 4.00
N PHE A 437 -0.73 -15.05 5.23
CA PHE A 437 -1.73 -14.69 6.21
C PHE A 437 -1.50 -13.24 6.66
N THR A 438 -2.51 -12.37 6.50
CA THR A 438 -2.36 -10.94 6.74
C THR A 438 -3.55 -10.42 7.52
N ALA A 439 -3.32 -9.45 8.41
CA ALA A 439 -4.36 -8.76 9.13
C ALA A 439 -4.23 -7.25 9.04
N LEU A 440 -5.39 -6.59 9.00
CA LEU A 440 -5.56 -5.18 9.33
C LEU A 440 -6.27 -5.08 10.67
N THR A 441 -5.68 -4.36 11.61
CA THR A 441 -6.12 -4.31 13.00
C THR A 441 -6.22 -2.88 13.49
N ALA A 442 -7.34 -2.50 14.12
CA ALA A 442 -7.43 -1.32 14.96
C ALA A 442 -7.27 -1.74 16.41
N SER A 443 -6.27 -1.25 17.10
CA SER A 443 -6.00 -1.61 18.50
C SER A 443 -5.53 -0.43 19.34
N THR A 444 -5.45 -0.65 20.65
CA THR A 444 -4.90 0.35 21.60
C THR A 444 -3.41 0.66 21.36
N ARG A 445 -2.69 -0.15 20.57
CA ARG A 445 -1.30 0.13 20.15
C ARG A 445 -1.24 1.40 19.31
N THR A 446 -2.27 1.66 18.51
CA THR A 446 -2.40 2.89 17.72
C THR A 446 -2.39 4.14 18.62
N ALA A 447 -3.07 4.12 19.78
CA ALA A 447 -3.01 5.22 20.75
C ALA A 447 -1.58 5.47 21.26
N GLN A 448 -0.83 4.40 21.54
CA GLN A 448 0.58 4.52 21.99
C GLN A 448 1.46 5.13 20.91
N ARG A 449 1.28 4.71 19.64
CA ARG A 449 1.99 5.29 18.49
C ARG A 449 1.67 6.77 18.32
N ILE A 450 0.39 7.14 18.34
CA ILE A 450 -0.04 8.55 18.23
C ILE A 450 0.55 9.38 19.38
N LYS A 451 0.56 8.87 20.59
CA LYS A 451 1.17 9.54 21.75
C LYS A 451 2.68 9.80 21.54
N ALA A 452 3.41 8.84 21.00
CA ALA A 452 4.83 9.00 20.69
C ALA A 452 5.05 10.07 19.60
N ILE A 453 4.26 10.04 18.53
CA ILE A 453 4.30 11.01 17.43
C ILE A 453 3.92 12.41 17.93
N SER A 454 2.85 12.55 18.72
CA SER A 454 2.41 13.81 19.33
C SER A 454 3.49 14.41 20.25
N GLY A 455 4.17 13.57 21.05
CA GLY A 455 5.29 14.01 21.88
C GLY A 455 6.48 14.51 21.05
N THR A 456 6.69 13.99 19.87
CA THR A 456 7.71 14.47 18.92
C THR A 456 7.25 15.78 18.25
N ALA A 457 6.01 15.84 17.80
CA ALA A 457 5.42 17.04 17.21
C ALA A 457 5.46 18.24 18.17
N ALA A 458 5.16 18.04 19.45
CA ALA A 458 5.21 19.08 20.47
C ALA A 458 6.61 19.73 20.63
N ARG A 459 7.67 19.04 20.22
CA ARG A 459 9.05 19.52 20.33
C ARG A 459 9.62 20.08 19.04
N LEU A 460 9.19 19.54 17.90
CA LEU A 460 9.86 19.74 16.60
C LEU A 460 9.05 20.57 15.62
N VAL A 461 7.71 20.55 15.70
CA VAL A 461 6.85 21.33 14.80
C VAL A 461 6.92 22.81 15.13
N SER A 462 6.74 23.67 14.12
CA SER A 462 6.68 25.13 14.27
C SER A 462 5.63 25.55 15.30
N VAL A 463 5.85 26.70 15.95
CA VAL A 463 4.97 27.17 17.03
C VAL A 463 3.54 27.40 16.52
N ASP A 464 3.43 27.88 15.28
CA ASP A 464 2.15 28.27 14.67
C ASP A 464 1.22 27.08 14.41
N GLU A 465 1.78 25.91 14.05
CA GLU A 465 1.02 24.70 13.73
C GLU A 465 0.94 23.70 14.90
N ARG A 466 1.86 23.86 15.87
CA ARG A 466 2.06 22.88 16.95
C ARG A 466 0.80 22.59 17.73
N GLU A 467 0.08 23.61 18.12
CA GLU A 467 -1.14 23.48 18.93
C GLU A 467 -2.21 22.71 18.16
N ALA A 468 -2.43 23.02 16.89
CA ALA A 468 -3.41 22.33 16.05
C ALA A 468 -3.06 20.85 15.86
N ILE A 469 -1.79 20.53 15.54
CA ILE A 469 -1.34 19.16 15.32
C ILE A 469 -1.40 18.35 16.62
N VAL A 470 -0.91 18.89 17.73
CA VAL A 470 -0.89 18.16 19.01
C VAL A 470 -2.30 17.90 19.53
N ASN A 471 -3.19 18.90 19.45
CA ASN A 471 -4.57 18.76 19.87
C ASN A 471 -5.32 17.78 18.97
N GLY A 472 -5.20 17.90 17.65
CA GLY A 472 -5.86 17.00 16.72
C GLY A 472 -5.34 15.55 16.81
N LEU A 473 -4.04 15.33 17.01
CA LEU A 473 -3.50 14.00 17.32
C LEU A 473 -4.04 13.48 18.68
N GLY A 474 -4.28 14.36 19.64
CA GLY A 474 -4.92 14.03 20.90
C GLY A 474 -6.33 13.51 20.71
N GLU A 475 -7.15 14.22 19.93
CA GLU A 475 -8.52 13.82 19.59
C GLU A 475 -8.56 12.47 18.85
N ILE A 476 -7.68 12.27 17.85
CA ILE A 476 -7.58 10.99 17.15
C ILE A 476 -7.18 9.86 18.11
N ARG A 477 -6.29 10.11 19.06
CA ARG A 477 -5.82 9.12 20.03
C ARG A 477 -6.95 8.62 20.93
N GLU A 478 -7.88 9.50 21.35
CA GLU A 478 -8.99 9.15 22.22
C GLU A 478 -9.87 8.03 21.64
N PHE A 479 -10.01 7.94 20.33
CA PHE A 479 -10.75 6.86 19.68
C PHE A 479 -10.09 5.48 19.84
N TYR A 480 -8.79 5.43 20.17
CA TYR A 480 -8.02 4.20 20.35
C TYR A 480 -7.68 3.91 21.81
N GLU A 481 -8.29 4.63 22.76
CA GLU A 481 -8.17 4.37 24.19
C GLU A 481 -9.40 3.61 24.66
N THR A 482 -9.21 2.56 25.46
CA THR A 482 -10.33 1.90 26.15
C THR A 482 -10.83 2.86 27.22
N GLY A 483 -12.15 3.12 27.23
CA GLY A 483 -12.77 4.04 28.17
C GLY A 483 -12.36 3.74 29.61
N TRP A 484 -12.28 4.76 30.43
CA TRP A 484 -11.92 4.69 31.85
C TRP A 484 -12.80 3.60 32.51
N SER A 485 -12.20 2.47 32.88
CA SER A 485 -12.75 1.69 33.95
C SER A 485 -12.71 2.61 35.20
N SER A 486 -13.84 3.05 35.67
CA SER A 486 -13.93 3.70 36.96
C SER A 486 -13.38 2.71 37.98
N GLY A 487 -12.09 2.85 38.30
CA GLY A 487 -11.50 2.17 39.44
C GLY A 487 -12.33 2.60 40.63
N SER A 488 -13.14 1.69 41.12
CA SER A 488 -13.63 1.79 42.47
C SER A 488 -12.40 1.79 43.36
N ASP A 489 -12.01 2.97 43.83
CA ASP A 489 -11.16 3.10 44.99
C ASP A 489 -11.99 2.42 46.12
N GLU A 490 -11.71 1.14 46.35
CA GLU A 490 -12.03 0.54 47.65
C GLU A 490 -11.03 1.18 48.62
N GLU A 491 -11.50 2.25 49.26
CA GLU A 491 -10.93 2.71 50.51
C GLU A 491 -11.08 1.57 51.50
N ASP A 492 -10.01 0.88 51.79
CA ASP A 492 -9.85 0.03 52.96
C ASP A 492 -9.78 0.95 54.20
N ASP A 493 -10.83 0.90 55.04
CA ASP A 493 -10.83 1.30 56.44
C ASP A 493 -10.07 0.28 57.31
#